data_fed269fbdb7d7feedf7b0e6bada4c751
#
_entry.id   fed269fbdb7d7feedf7b0e6bada4c751
#
_cell.length_a   1.000
_cell.length_b   1.000
_cell.length_c   1.000
_cell.angle_alpha   90.00
_cell.angle_beta   90.00
_cell.angle_gamma   90.00
#
_symmetry.space_group_name_H-M   'P 1'
#
loop_
_entity.id
_entity.type
_entity.pdbx_description
1 polymer ?
#
loop_
_entity_poly.entity_id
_entity_poly.type
_entity_poly.pdbx_seq_one_letter_code
_entity_poly.pdbx_strand_id
1 'polypeptide(L)'
;MNSTITDFIESATESELKDELMRYASLFAINEALSSTLEYEEVLKLVLTQMRVLSGAENASIFLINKKEKVLEFAATTDAQAELLKTIRIPLGKGIAGYVAETGEYVNQSDIKNDERYYKEVDVTRGGETRSYLCVPLKLRGEIKGTVQLMNKESGEAFNEADVRLMLNFASQAAMAIETTLSHRNALARKAFERDVHLAADIQKQALPLQMPEILGYSFYGHTEPAQDVGGDYFQFIEHAERAGRKKIDIVVADVAGKGIPASLIVSNFHAALQLLSPLYATLGELAFQLNNFMRKNLISGTFVTAFIARLDTQSGRMHYVGCGHNPPFLFSKSTNGVEIKELEQSGTAFGLRFDREYRVHALDLKEGDAIVIYSDGVTEAMNLHNELYETERMNARISKTLSAEPSSVDAQTIITELCDDVKSFRGGADVSDDLTVVCLKKE
;
A
#
# COMPACT_ATOMS: atom_id res chain seq x y z
N MET A 1 -0.53 20.36 -46.69
CA MET A 1 0.65 19.90 -45.91
C MET A 1 1.84 19.50 -46.80
N ASN A 2 1.60 18.94 -48.00
CA ASN A 2 2.69 18.57 -48.92
C ASN A 2 3.37 19.73 -49.69
N SER A 3 2.66 20.83 -49.96
CA SER A 3 3.23 21.99 -50.74
C SER A 3 4.34 22.70 -49.96
N THR A 4 4.19 22.87 -48.64
CA THR A 4 5.13 23.66 -47.81
C THR A 4 6.51 22.95 -47.65
N ILE A 5 6.55 21.63 -47.68
CA ILE A 5 7.81 20.85 -47.61
C ILE A 5 8.52 20.90 -48.96
N THR A 6 7.79 20.76 -50.06
CA THR A 6 8.34 20.78 -51.40
C THR A 6 8.92 22.16 -51.73
N ASP A 7 8.21 23.25 -51.41
CA ASP A 7 8.66 24.63 -51.59
C ASP A 7 9.92 24.98 -50.78
N PHE A 8 10.01 24.39 -49.56
CA PHE A 8 11.20 24.53 -48.70
C PHE A 8 12.43 23.77 -49.30
N ILE A 9 12.24 22.55 -49.79
CA ILE A 9 13.30 21.74 -50.37
C ILE A 9 13.89 22.41 -51.64
N GLU A 10 13.06 23.04 -52.47
CA GLU A 10 13.44 23.72 -53.68
C GLU A 10 14.14 25.07 -53.46
N SER A 11 13.94 25.69 -52.29
CA SER A 11 14.52 27.02 -51.97
C SER A 11 15.68 26.98 -50.95
N ALA A 12 15.85 25.84 -50.26
CA ALA A 12 16.86 25.72 -49.18
C ALA A 12 18.26 25.55 -49.71
N THR A 13 19.23 26.15 -49.05
CA THR A 13 20.65 25.92 -49.29
C THR A 13 21.10 24.55 -48.82
N GLU A 14 22.20 24.02 -49.33
CA GLU A 14 22.77 22.73 -48.92
C GLU A 14 23.04 22.66 -47.41
N SER A 15 23.37 23.78 -46.77
CA SER A 15 23.57 23.91 -45.32
C SER A 15 22.25 23.77 -44.56
N GLU A 16 21.18 24.43 -45.02
CA GLU A 16 19.85 24.36 -44.41
C GLU A 16 19.23 22.98 -44.53
N LEU A 17 19.42 22.28 -45.65
CA LEU A 17 18.98 20.89 -45.85
C LEU A 17 19.76 19.93 -44.94
N LYS A 18 21.05 20.15 -44.72
CA LYS A 18 21.86 19.34 -43.82
C LYS A 18 21.44 19.51 -42.36
N ASP A 19 21.14 20.73 -41.95
CA ASP A 19 20.65 21.04 -40.60
C ASP A 19 19.26 20.42 -40.37
N GLU A 20 18.37 20.46 -41.35
CA GLU A 20 17.07 19.84 -41.28
C GLU A 20 17.12 18.29 -41.23
N LEU A 21 18.03 17.69 -42.04
CA LEU A 21 18.33 16.25 -41.98
C LEU A 21 18.89 15.81 -40.63
N MET A 22 19.79 16.57 -40.03
CA MET A 22 20.28 16.30 -38.68
C MET A 22 19.18 16.41 -37.65
N ARG A 23 18.26 17.35 -37.81
CA ARG A 23 17.03 17.47 -37.00
C ARG A 23 16.21 16.20 -37.03
N TYR A 24 15.85 15.71 -38.24
CA TYR A 24 15.05 14.51 -38.38
C TYR A 24 15.77 13.25 -37.87
N ALA A 25 17.06 13.13 -38.09
CA ALA A 25 17.88 12.04 -37.59
C ALA A 25 17.86 11.98 -36.04
N SER A 26 17.95 13.16 -35.40
CA SER A 26 17.94 13.28 -33.94
C SER A 26 16.55 12.98 -33.35
N LEU A 27 15.48 13.43 -34.01
CA LEU A 27 14.10 13.07 -33.65
C LEU A 27 13.85 11.56 -33.82
N PHE A 28 14.41 10.97 -34.86
CA PHE A 28 14.31 9.52 -35.10
C PHE A 28 15.06 8.72 -34.02
N ALA A 29 16.27 9.16 -33.64
CA ALA A 29 17.08 8.53 -32.58
C ALA A 29 16.34 8.55 -31.22
N ILE A 30 15.63 9.63 -30.89
CA ILE A 30 14.80 9.68 -29.68
C ILE A 30 13.59 8.73 -29.78
N ASN A 31 12.91 8.71 -30.92
CA ASN A 31 11.78 7.78 -31.11
C ASN A 31 12.24 6.31 -31.10
N GLU A 32 13.41 6.00 -31.60
CA GLU A 32 14.02 4.67 -31.52
C GLU A 32 14.40 4.33 -30.06
N ALA A 33 14.96 5.27 -29.33
CA ALA A 33 15.24 5.13 -27.89
C ALA A 33 13.97 4.94 -27.06
N LEU A 34 12.86 5.59 -27.45
CA LEU A 34 11.55 5.38 -26.84
C LEU A 34 10.96 4.00 -27.12
N SER A 35 11.32 3.41 -28.27
CA SER A 35 10.83 2.08 -28.71
C SER A 35 11.69 0.95 -28.14
N SER A 36 12.93 1.23 -27.75
CA SER A 36 13.81 0.32 -27.05
C SER A 36 13.53 0.40 -25.54
N THR A 37 13.65 -0.71 -24.82
CA THR A 37 13.50 -0.85 -23.36
C THR A 37 14.64 -0.13 -22.60
N LEU A 38 14.84 1.17 -22.84
CA LEU A 38 15.89 1.91 -22.17
C LEU A 38 15.51 2.26 -20.73
N GLU A 39 16.47 2.11 -19.83
CA GLU A 39 16.39 2.57 -18.45
C GLU A 39 16.17 4.10 -18.40
N TYR A 40 15.45 4.56 -17.39
CA TYR A 40 15.09 5.98 -17.23
C TYR A 40 16.32 6.91 -17.26
N GLU A 41 17.41 6.50 -16.60
CA GLU A 41 18.67 7.21 -16.57
C GLU A 41 19.36 7.29 -17.96
N GLU A 42 19.18 6.28 -18.79
CA GLU A 42 19.71 6.24 -20.16
C GLU A 42 18.95 7.21 -21.06
N VAL A 43 17.62 7.27 -20.92
CA VAL A 43 16.79 8.24 -21.65
C VAL A 43 17.18 9.67 -21.30
N LEU A 44 17.38 9.99 -20.02
CA LEU A 44 17.84 11.31 -19.59
C LEU A 44 19.19 11.68 -20.18
N LYS A 45 20.17 10.76 -20.14
CA LYS A 45 21.50 10.96 -20.73
C LYS A 45 21.44 11.17 -22.24
N LEU A 46 20.63 10.36 -22.94
CA LEU A 46 20.46 10.47 -24.38
C LEU A 46 19.86 11.83 -24.75
N VAL A 47 18.77 12.24 -24.09
CA VAL A 47 18.13 13.54 -24.29
C VAL A 47 19.14 14.68 -24.10
N LEU A 48 19.89 14.67 -23.00
CA LEU A 48 20.90 15.69 -22.71
C LEU A 48 22.01 15.73 -23.75
N THR A 49 22.53 14.56 -24.11
CA THR A 49 23.62 14.47 -25.11
C THR A 49 23.15 15.04 -26.45
N GLN A 50 21.94 14.68 -26.89
CA GLN A 50 21.38 15.21 -28.14
C GLN A 50 21.13 16.71 -28.07
N MET A 51 20.57 17.24 -27.00
CA MET A 51 20.32 18.68 -26.85
C MET A 51 21.63 19.46 -26.82
N ARG A 52 22.67 18.95 -26.14
CA ARG A 52 24.01 19.54 -26.11
C ARG A 52 24.64 19.59 -27.52
N VAL A 53 24.62 18.46 -28.21
CA VAL A 53 25.23 18.39 -29.57
C VAL A 53 24.48 19.29 -30.57
N LEU A 54 23.15 19.27 -30.58
CA LEU A 54 22.34 20.05 -31.52
C LEU A 54 22.43 21.57 -31.27
N SER A 55 22.58 21.99 -30.02
CA SER A 55 22.72 23.40 -29.66
C SER A 55 24.16 23.91 -29.73
N GLY A 56 25.15 23.02 -29.81
CA GLY A 56 26.54 23.33 -29.65
C GLY A 56 26.89 23.86 -28.25
N ALA A 57 26.16 23.46 -27.22
CA ALA A 57 26.40 23.86 -25.85
C ALA A 57 27.56 23.07 -25.23
N GLU A 58 28.39 23.71 -24.40
CA GLU A 58 29.43 23.02 -23.62
C GLU A 58 28.80 22.09 -22.58
N ASN A 59 27.71 22.56 -21.91
CA ASN A 59 27.05 21.84 -20.86
C ASN A 59 25.51 21.91 -20.99
N ALA A 60 24.84 20.81 -20.59
CA ALA A 60 23.39 20.71 -20.51
C ALA A 60 22.96 20.08 -19.20
N SER A 61 21.83 20.52 -18.65
CA SER A 61 21.23 19.95 -17.42
C SER A 61 19.71 19.87 -17.53
N ILE A 62 19.14 18.82 -16.97
CA ILE A 62 17.68 18.65 -16.83
C ILE A 62 17.29 18.76 -15.35
N PHE A 63 16.26 19.53 -15.10
CA PHE A 63 15.57 19.59 -13.82
C PHE A 63 14.09 19.19 -14.02
N LEU A 64 13.55 18.39 -13.10
CA LEU A 64 12.15 17.96 -13.13
C LEU A 64 11.39 18.54 -11.95
N ILE A 65 10.09 18.81 -12.15
CA ILE A 65 9.24 19.39 -11.11
C ILE A 65 8.80 18.30 -10.13
N ASN A 66 9.14 18.47 -8.85
CA ASN A 66 8.49 17.80 -7.75
C ASN A 66 7.24 18.60 -7.33
N LYS A 67 6.06 18.09 -7.73
CA LYS A 67 4.78 18.78 -7.47
C LYS A 67 4.43 18.84 -5.98
N LYS A 68 4.86 17.85 -5.18
CA LYS A 68 4.55 17.81 -3.74
C LYS A 68 5.31 18.88 -2.98
N GLU A 69 6.59 19.03 -3.29
CA GLU A 69 7.48 20.00 -2.62
C GLU A 69 7.50 21.36 -3.31
N LYS A 70 6.91 21.48 -4.53
CA LYS A 70 6.93 22.69 -5.36
C LYS A 70 8.35 23.19 -5.66
N VAL A 71 9.23 22.26 -5.99
CA VAL A 71 10.63 22.54 -6.34
C VAL A 71 11.00 21.85 -7.64
N LEU A 72 12.06 22.36 -8.29
CA LEU A 72 12.80 21.66 -9.32
C LEU A 72 13.88 20.79 -8.65
N GLU A 73 13.89 19.52 -8.97
CA GLU A 73 14.91 18.57 -8.57
C GLU A 73 15.84 18.29 -9.75
N PHE A 74 17.12 18.17 -9.46
CA PHE A 74 18.12 17.80 -10.45
C PHE A 74 17.86 16.37 -10.95
N ALA A 75 17.79 16.19 -12.26
CA ALA A 75 17.58 14.88 -12.89
C ALA A 75 18.84 14.35 -13.56
N ALA A 76 19.50 15.17 -14.39
CA ALA A 76 20.73 14.77 -15.07
C ALA A 76 21.54 15.98 -15.57
N THR A 77 22.85 15.79 -15.83
CA THR A 77 23.73 16.78 -16.45
C THR A 77 24.82 16.12 -17.26
N THR A 78 25.36 16.86 -18.23
CA THR A 78 26.59 16.52 -18.92
C THR A 78 27.85 17.08 -18.22
N ASP A 79 27.68 17.87 -17.15
CA ASP A 79 28.77 18.45 -16.38
C ASP A 79 29.49 17.35 -15.55
N ALA A 80 30.84 17.49 -15.46
CA ALA A 80 31.68 16.56 -14.70
C ALA A 80 31.40 16.59 -13.18
N GLN A 81 30.72 17.62 -12.67
CA GLN A 81 30.39 17.78 -11.25
C GLN A 81 28.95 17.31 -10.90
N ALA A 82 28.43 16.33 -11.65
CA ALA A 82 27.07 15.81 -11.49
C ALA A 82 26.69 15.48 -10.04
N GLU A 83 27.59 14.93 -9.24
CA GLU A 83 27.32 14.53 -7.85
C GLU A 83 26.99 15.72 -6.93
N LEU A 84 27.65 16.86 -7.13
CA LEU A 84 27.37 18.07 -6.36
C LEU A 84 26.03 18.69 -6.71
N LEU A 85 25.56 18.49 -7.94
CA LEU A 85 24.30 19.04 -8.44
C LEU A 85 23.07 18.24 -7.97
N LYS A 86 23.22 16.98 -7.58
CA LYS A 86 22.13 16.12 -7.12
C LYS A 86 21.38 16.62 -5.87
N THR A 87 22.04 17.41 -5.05
CA THR A 87 21.46 17.97 -3.83
C THR A 87 20.73 19.29 -4.06
N ILE A 88 20.83 19.87 -5.26
CA ILE A 88 20.25 21.17 -5.56
C ILE A 88 18.75 21.04 -5.75
N ARG A 89 18.00 21.85 -4.98
CA ARG A 89 16.56 22.03 -5.08
C ARG A 89 16.26 23.50 -5.31
N ILE A 90 15.59 23.80 -6.40
CA ILE A 90 15.26 25.17 -6.79
C ILE A 90 13.76 25.38 -6.64
N PRO A 91 13.29 26.28 -5.75
CA PRO A 91 11.88 26.63 -5.65
C PRO A 91 11.33 27.14 -6.99
N LEU A 92 10.09 26.80 -7.33
CA LEU A 92 9.42 27.35 -8.50
C LEU A 92 9.38 28.87 -8.40
N GLY A 93 9.62 29.56 -9.52
CA GLY A 93 9.74 31.02 -9.60
C GLY A 93 11.12 31.56 -9.18
N LYS A 94 12.00 30.76 -8.55
CA LYS A 94 13.34 31.21 -8.15
C LYS A 94 14.40 30.88 -9.19
N GLY A 95 15.25 31.85 -9.48
CA GLY A 95 16.27 31.68 -10.49
C GLY A 95 15.68 31.57 -11.90
N ILE A 96 16.52 31.46 -12.92
CA ILE A 96 16.05 31.35 -14.31
C ILE A 96 15.30 30.02 -14.52
N ALA A 97 15.83 28.91 -13.99
CA ALA A 97 15.16 27.62 -14.14
C ALA A 97 13.80 27.57 -13.44
N GLY A 98 13.70 28.14 -12.22
CA GLY A 98 12.45 28.24 -11.48
C GLY A 98 11.43 29.13 -12.18
N TYR A 99 11.86 30.26 -12.77
CA TYR A 99 11.02 31.14 -13.57
C TYR A 99 10.45 30.39 -14.80
N VAL A 100 11.32 29.71 -15.57
CA VAL A 100 10.89 28.92 -16.74
C VAL A 100 9.95 27.79 -16.35
N ALA A 101 10.17 27.16 -15.19
CA ALA A 101 9.32 26.11 -14.67
C ALA A 101 7.93 26.61 -14.23
N GLU A 102 7.84 27.85 -13.75
CA GLU A 102 6.59 28.46 -13.30
C GLU A 102 5.79 29.05 -14.47
N THR A 103 6.46 29.82 -15.35
CA THR A 103 5.79 30.55 -16.43
C THR A 103 5.65 29.74 -17.72
N GLY A 104 6.56 28.81 -17.96
CA GLY A 104 6.69 28.10 -19.22
C GLY A 104 7.25 28.95 -20.37
N GLU A 105 7.77 30.12 -20.08
CA GLU A 105 8.48 30.98 -21.04
C GLU A 105 9.96 30.61 -21.04
N TYR A 106 10.57 30.52 -22.22
CA TYR A 106 12.01 30.29 -22.31
C TYR A 106 12.80 31.54 -21.93
N VAL A 107 14.05 31.35 -21.51
CA VAL A 107 14.99 32.45 -21.26
C VAL A 107 16.26 32.20 -22.06
N ASN A 108 16.65 33.19 -22.89
CA ASN A 108 17.87 33.20 -23.66
C ASN A 108 18.67 34.45 -23.29
N GLN A 109 19.88 34.29 -22.72
CA GLN A 109 20.73 35.38 -22.22
C GLN A 109 22.16 35.22 -22.67
N SER A 110 22.74 36.31 -23.24
CA SER A 110 24.13 36.40 -23.62
C SER A 110 25.03 36.86 -22.47
N ASP A 111 24.48 37.46 -21.43
CA ASP A 111 25.19 37.88 -20.20
C ASP A 111 24.27 37.60 -19.00
N ILE A 112 24.44 36.42 -18.43
CA ILE A 112 23.62 35.95 -17.32
C ILE A 112 23.86 36.70 -16.02
N LYS A 113 25.05 37.32 -15.84
CA LYS A 113 25.42 37.97 -14.59
C LYS A 113 24.58 39.23 -14.31
N ASN A 114 24.06 39.84 -15.36
CA ASN A 114 23.23 41.03 -15.30
C ASN A 114 21.71 40.71 -15.28
N ASP A 115 21.30 39.44 -15.31
CA ASP A 115 19.91 39.04 -15.18
C ASP A 115 19.50 39.05 -13.70
N GLU A 116 18.45 39.80 -13.33
CA GLU A 116 17.93 39.88 -11.94
C GLU A 116 17.51 38.54 -11.40
N ARG A 117 17.15 37.58 -12.27
CA ARG A 117 16.76 36.21 -11.93
C ARG A 117 17.94 35.27 -11.69
N TYR A 118 19.18 35.74 -11.90
CA TYR A 118 20.35 34.90 -11.76
C TYR A 118 20.58 34.43 -10.33
N TYR A 119 20.60 33.09 -10.15
CA TYR A 119 20.76 32.46 -8.84
C TYR A 119 22.19 31.99 -8.62
N LYS A 120 23.00 32.85 -8.03
CA LYS A 120 24.45 32.67 -7.86
C LYS A 120 24.85 31.37 -7.15
N GLU A 121 24.05 30.85 -6.24
CA GLU A 121 24.36 29.65 -5.45
C GLU A 121 24.55 28.40 -6.31
N VAL A 122 23.88 28.31 -7.47
CA VAL A 122 24.03 27.19 -8.39
C VAL A 122 25.33 27.30 -9.20
N ASP A 123 25.71 28.48 -9.59
CA ASP A 123 26.92 28.72 -10.41
C ASP A 123 28.21 28.60 -9.60
N VAL A 124 28.19 29.05 -8.34
CA VAL A 124 29.34 28.90 -7.42
C VAL A 124 29.66 27.43 -7.17
N THR A 125 28.65 26.58 -7.16
CA THR A 125 28.83 25.14 -6.98
C THR A 125 29.52 24.48 -8.18
N ARG A 126 29.45 25.10 -9.40
CA ARG A 126 30.02 24.58 -10.64
C ARG A 126 31.47 24.96 -10.89
N GLY A 127 31.96 26.04 -10.28
CA GLY A 127 33.33 26.51 -10.46
C GLY A 127 33.67 27.01 -11.88
N GLY A 128 32.68 27.22 -12.75
CA GLY A 128 32.83 27.69 -14.12
C GLY A 128 32.12 29.02 -14.39
N GLU A 129 32.58 29.79 -15.41
CA GLU A 129 31.93 31.03 -15.80
C GLU A 129 30.88 30.78 -16.88
N THR A 130 29.63 31.17 -16.61
CA THR A 130 28.53 31.10 -17.59
C THR A 130 28.56 32.35 -18.47
N ARG A 131 28.82 32.19 -19.76
CA ARG A 131 28.90 33.25 -20.76
C ARG A 131 27.63 33.43 -21.53
N SER A 132 26.99 32.32 -21.98
CA SER A 132 25.72 32.30 -22.65
C SER A 132 24.84 31.22 -22.07
N TYR A 133 23.52 31.47 -22.02
CA TYR A 133 22.57 30.62 -21.31
C TYR A 133 21.24 30.56 -22.04
N LEU A 134 20.75 29.34 -22.28
CA LEU A 134 19.42 29.08 -22.82
C LEU A 134 18.72 28.10 -21.91
N CYS A 135 17.57 28.52 -21.37
CA CYS A 135 16.69 27.64 -20.58
C CYS A 135 15.34 27.49 -21.27
N VAL A 136 14.94 26.25 -21.53
CA VAL A 136 13.67 25.90 -22.19
C VAL A 136 12.81 25.01 -21.31
N PRO A 137 11.47 25.18 -21.32
CA PRO A 137 10.58 24.33 -20.57
C PRO A 137 10.38 22.97 -21.23
N LEU A 138 10.34 21.90 -20.43
CA LEU A 138 9.86 20.60 -20.83
C LEU A 138 8.34 20.57 -20.73
N LYS A 139 7.64 20.83 -21.84
CA LYS A 139 6.17 20.89 -21.88
C LYS A 139 5.58 19.64 -22.50
N LEU A 140 4.58 19.05 -21.80
CA LEU A 140 3.77 17.95 -22.30
C LEU A 140 2.28 18.27 -22.12
N ARG A 141 1.53 18.30 -23.24
CA ARG A 141 0.08 18.58 -23.24
C ARG A 141 -0.31 19.86 -22.47
N GLY A 142 0.52 20.90 -22.58
CA GLY A 142 0.29 22.19 -21.90
C GLY A 142 0.82 22.25 -20.47
N GLU A 143 1.24 21.14 -19.88
CA GLU A 143 1.79 21.08 -18.53
C GLU A 143 3.33 21.12 -18.57
N ILE A 144 3.93 21.88 -17.65
CA ILE A 144 5.39 21.94 -17.52
C ILE A 144 5.84 20.82 -16.59
N LYS A 145 6.71 19.94 -17.08
CA LYS A 145 7.26 18.80 -16.34
C LYS A 145 8.65 19.09 -15.76
N GLY A 146 9.31 20.11 -16.29
CA GLY A 146 10.66 20.48 -15.88
C GLY A 146 11.25 21.52 -16.82
N THR A 147 12.58 21.66 -16.76
CA THR A 147 13.37 22.58 -17.60
C THR A 147 14.66 21.94 -18.07
N VAL A 148 15.13 22.38 -19.25
CA VAL A 148 16.48 22.07 -19.73
C VAL A 148 17.27 23.37 -19.79
N GLN A 149 18.47 23.33 -19.26
CA GLN A 149 19.44 24.41 -19.29
C GLN A 149 20.58 24.02 -20.19
N LEU A 150 20.93 24.92 -21.08
CA LEU A 150 22.08 24.84 -22.03
C LEU A 150 23.03 26.01 -21.74
N MET A 151 24.29 25.74 -21.60
CA MET A 151 25.24 26.75 -21.17
C MET A 151 26.47 26.73 -22.08
N ASN A 152 26.94 27.95 -22.38
CA ASN A 152 28.15 28.22 -23.14
C ASN A 152 28.14 27.55 -24.52
N LYS A 153 27.86 28.32 -25.55
CA LYS A 153 27.96 27.80 -26.92
C LYS A 153 29.45 27.63 -27.28
N GLU A 154 29.83 26.45 -27.79
CA GLU A 154 31.21 26.10 -28.14
C GLU A 154 31.85 27.08 -29.14
N SER A 155 31.05 27.72 -30.03
CA SER A 155 31.49 28.79 -30.93
C SER A 155 31.89 30.08 -30.21
N GLY A 156 31.55 30.23 -28.92
CA GLY A 156 31.75 31.45 -28.15
C GLY A 156 30.68 32.53 -28.39
N GLU A 157 29.72 32.27 -29.28
CA GLU A 157 28.58 33.15 -29.56
C GLU A 157 27.41 32.92 -28.58
N ALA A 158 26.46 33.82 -28.59
CA ALA A 158 25.19 33.60 -27.90
C ALA A 158 24.27 32.62 -28.69
N PHE A 159 23.32 31.97 -28.00
CA PHE A 159 22.29 31.19 -28.68
C PHE A 159 21.39 32.13 -29.48
N ASN A 160 21.12 31.78 -30.73
CA ASN A 160 20.29 32.58 -31.63
C ASN A 160 18.86 32.06 -31.66
N GLU A 161 17.96 32.75 -32.38
CA GLU A 161 16.57 32.37 -32.50
C GLU A 161 16.31 30.99 -33.15
N ALA A 162 17.23 30.54 -34.02
CA ALA A 162 17.13 29.20 -34.61
C ALA A 162 17.46 28.12 -33.56
N ASP A 163 18.47 28.35 -32.70
CA ASP A 163 18.80 27.49 -31.57
C ASP A 163 17.59 27.39 -30.62
N VAL A 164 16.97 28.52 -30.30
CA VAL A 164 15.77 28.54 -29.41
C VAL A 164 14.63 27.71 -29.99
N ARG A 165 14.27 27.93 -31.26
CA ARG A 165 13.20 27.17 -31.93
C ARG A 165 13.52 25.70 -31.97
N LEU A 166 14.75 25.33 -32.27
CA LEU A 166 15.18 23.94 -32.28
C LEU A 166 15.05 23.31 -30.90
N MET A 167 15.53 23.99 -29.87
CA MET A 167 15.48 23.45 -28.49
C MET A 167 14.09 23.36 -27.92
N LEU A 168 13.17 24.29 -28.21
CA LEU A 168 11.77 24.21 -27.82
C LEU A 168 11.06 23.01 -28.45
N ASN A 169 11.27 22.74 -29.73
CA ASN A 169 10.73 21.59 -30.41
C ASN A 169 11.26 20.28 -29.80
N PHE A 170 12.56 20.23 -29.57
CA PHE A 170 13.21 19.07 -28.98
C PHE A 170 12.80 18.84 -27.54
N ALA A 171 12.65 19.89 -26.74
CA ALA A 171 12.21 19.82 -25.35
C ALA A 171 10.81 19.20 -25.21
N SER A 172 9.91 19.45 -26.17
CA SER A 172 8.58 18.82 -26.19
C SER A 172 8.65 17.31 -26.41
N GLN A 173 9.53 16.83 -27.30
CA GLN A 173 9.76 15.40 -27.54
C GLN A 173 10.47 14.75 -26.33
N ALA A 174 11.46 15.45 -25.78
CA ALA A 174 12.15 15.03 -24.57
C ALA A 174 11.20 14.88 -23.37
N ALA A 175 10.28 15.83 -23.19
CA ALA A 175 9.27 15.76 -22.14
C ALA A 175 8.38 14.50 -22.27
N MET A 176 7.97 14.17 -23.51
CA MET A 176 7.19 12.95 -23.79
C MET A 176 8.00 11.69 -23.47
N ALA A 177 9.27 11.62 -23.91
CA ALA A 177 10.17 10.50 -23.67
C ALA A 177 10.36 10.23 -22.18
N ILE A 178 10.73 11.26 -21.44
CA ILE A 178 10.97 11.20 -19.99
C ILE A 178 9.71 10.78 -19.25
N GLU A 179 8.56 11.36 -19.55
CA GLU A 179 7.28 11.05 -18.88
C GLU A 179 6.83 9.61 -19.16
N THR A 180 6.96 9.16 -20.41
CA THR A 180 6.60 7.78 -20.79
C THR A 180 7.45 6.76 -20.05
N THR A 181 8.77 6.97 -20.01
CA THR A 181 9.69 6.07 -19.32
C THR A 181 9.47 6.08 -17.80
N LEU A 182 9.24 7.25 -17.21
CA LEU A 182 8.92 7.38 -15.79
C LEU A 182 7.61 6.68 -15.44
N SER A 183 6.57 6.87 -16.25
CA SER A 183 5.28 6.21 -16.07
C SER A 183 5.39 4.70 -16.18
N HIS A 184 6.17 4.19 -17.15
CA HIS A 184 6.42 2.76 -17.32
C HIS A 184 7.17 2.18 -16.11
N ARG A 185 8.24 2.83 -15.63
CA ARG A 185 8.97 2.44 -14.43
C ARG A 185 8.06 2.35 -13.20
N ASN A 186 7.23 3.37 -12.98
CA ASN A 186 6.29 3.40 -11.87
C ASN A 186 5.24 2.28 -11.97
N ALA A 187 4.75 1.99 -13.18
CA ALA A 187 3.81 0.89 -13.42
C ALA A 187 4.44 -0.48 -13.14
N LEU A 188 5.70 -0.69 -13.53
CA LEU A 188 6.43 -1.94 -13.21
C LEU A 188 6.68 -2.09 -11.71
N ALA A 189 7.11 -1.03 -11.03
CA ALA A 189 7.31 -1.04 -9.58
C ALA A 189 6.01 -1.34 -8.83
N ARG A 190 4.89 -0.74 -9.28
CA ARG A 190 3.57 -1.02 -8.72
C ARG A 190 3.15 -2.48 -8.92
N LYS A 191 3.32 -3.03 -10.12
CA LYS A 191 3.01 -4.46 -10.38
C LYS A 191 3.88 -5.42 -9.55
N ALA A 192 5.16 -5.09 -9.35
CA ALA A 192 6.03 -5.89 -8.49
C ALA A 192 5.52 -5.86 -7.04
N PHE A 193 5.20 -4.67 -6.52
CA PHE A 193 4.64 -4.51 -5.19
C PHE A 193 3.30 -5.24 -5.01
N GLU A 194 2.36 -5.11 -5.96
CA GLU A 194 1.07 -5.83 -5.96
C GLU A 194 1.30 -7.36 -5.90
N ARG A 195 2.27 -7.87 -6.68
CA ARG A 195 2.62 -9.30 -6.64
C ARG A 195 3.16 -9.74 -5.29
N ASP A 196 4.02 -8.93 -4.66
CA ASP A 196 4.59 -9.25 -3.35
C ASP A 196 3.50 -9.24 -2.26
N VAL A 197 2.53 -8.32 -2.35
CA VAL A 197 1.35 -8.30 -1.46
C VAL A 197 0.48 -9.54 -1.63
N HIS A 198 0.19 -9.96 -2.88
CA HIS A 198 -0.56 -11.20 -3.12
C HIS A 198 0.17 -12.43 -2.58
N LEU A 199 1.50 -12.50 -2.71
CA LEU A 199 2.27 -13.59 -2.11
C LEU A 199 2.18 -13.59 -0.59
N ALA A 200 2.23 -12.42 0.04
CA ALA A 200 2.04 -12.28 1.49
C ALA A 200 0.64 -12.75 1.93
N ALA A 201 -0.40 -12.42 1.15
CA ALA A 201 -1.77 -12.89 1.39
C ALA A 201 -1.87 -14.43 1.31
N ASP A 202 -1.22 -15.05 0.32
CA ASP A 202 -1.22 -16.51 0.18
C ASP A 202 -0.48 -17.20 1.34
N ILE A 203 0.60 -16.60 1.84
CA ILE A 203 1.31 -17.09 3.03
C ILE A 203 0.42 -16.94 4.28
N GLN A 204 -0.26 -15.80 4.45
CA GLN A 204 -1.15 -15.57 5.59
C GLN A 204 -2.33 -16.55 5.61
N LYS A 205 -2.92 -16.87 4.45
CA LYS A 205 -3.98 -17.88 4.35
C LYS A 205 -3.57 -19.25 4.89
N GLN A 206 -2.29 -19.61 4.83
CA GLN A 206 -1.80 -20.86 5.41
C GLN A 206 -1.79 -20.87 6.95
N ALA A 207 -1.85 -19.69 7.59
CA ALA A 207 -1.99 -19.59 9.04
C ALA A 207 -3.44 -19.78 9.51
N LEU A 208 -4.41 -19.74 8.61
CA LEU A 208 -5.82 -20.01 8.90
C LEU A 208 -6.11 -21.50 8.79
N PRO A 209 -7.18 -22.01 9.43
CA PRO A 209 -7.58 -23.41 9.33
C PRO A 209 -7.89 -23.81 7.89
N LEU A 210 -7.20 -24.82 7.38
CA LEU A 210 -7.49 -25.37 6.04
C LEU A 210 -8.78 -26.19 6.03
N GLN A 211 -9.14 -26.76 7.17
CA GLN A 211 -10.36 -27.56 7.37
C GLN A 211 -10.94 -27.27 8.75
N MET A 212 -12.25 -27.27 8.84
CA MET A 212 -12.94 -27.14 10.12
C MET A 212 -12.85 -28.46 10.89
N PRO A 213 -12.79 -28.44 12.25
CA PRO A 213 -12.72 -29.65 13.04
C PRO A 213 -13.99 -30.50 12.88
N GLU A 214 -13.80 -31.81 12.70
CA GLU A 214 -14.90 -32.79 12.69
C GLU A 214 -14.97 -33.51 14.03
N ILE A 215 -15.83 -33.04 14.91
CA ILE A 215 -16.02 -33.59 16.27
C ILE A 215 -17.47 -33.93 16.49
N LEU A 216 -17.76 -35.20 16.76
CA LEU A 216 -19.13 -35.68 17.00
C LEU A 216 -19.84 -34.90 18.12
N GLY A 217 -21.05 -34.42 17.84
CA GLY A 217 -21.84 -33.63 18.77
C GLY A 217 -21.46 -32.14 18.81
N TYR A 218 -20.60 -31.65 17.88
CA TYR A 218 -20.25 -30.27 17.76
C TYR A 218 -20.10 -29.85 16.29
N SER A 219 -20.54 -28.64 15.99
CA SER A 219 -20.33 -27.98 14.72
C SER A 219 -19.41 -26.77 14.92
N PHE A 220 -18.38 -26.64 14.09
CA PHE A 220 -17.43 -25.55 14.11
C PHE A 220 -17.41 -24.89 12.74
N TYR A 221 -17.39 -23.57 12.71
CA TYR A 221 -17.15 -22.83 11.48
C TYR A 221 -16.51 -21.49 11.80
N GLY A 222 -15.66 -21.02 10.89
CA GLY A 222 -15.03 -19.71 10.96
C GLY A 222 -14.93 -19.10 9.58
N HIS A 223 -15.13 -17.80 9.50
CA HIS A 223 -15.01 -17.01 8.28
C HIS A 223 -14.23 -15.74 8.57
N THR A 224 -13.33 -15.38 7.66
CA THR A 224 -12.62 -14.10 7.70
C THR A 224 -12.58 -13.48 6.30
N GLU A 225 -12.86 -12.19 6.23
CA GLU A 225 -12.79 -11.36 5.02
C GLU A 225 -11.92 -10.14 5.33
N PRO A 226 -10.67 -10.09 4.83
CA PRO A 226 -9.80 -8.96 5.10
C PRO A 226 -10.28 -7.71 4.35
N ALA A 227 -10.13 -6.54 4.96
CA ALA A 227 -10.47 -5.24 4.35
C ALA A 227 -9.50 -4.84 3.23
N GLN A 228 -8.28 -5.37 3.26
CA GLN A 228 -7.24 -5.20 2.25
C GLN A 228 -6.77 -6.57 1.76
N ASP A 229 -5.73 -6.60 0.93
CA ASP A 229 -5.17 -7.87 0.43
C ASP A 229 -4.70 -8.81 1.57
N VAL A 230 -4.26 -8.23 2.70
CA VAL A 230 -3.87 -8.93 3.93
C VAL A 230 -4.49 -8.25 5.15
N GLY A 231 -4.87 -9.03 6.15
CA GLY A 231 -5.57 -8.56 7.34
C GLY A 231 -4.80 -8.69 8.64
N GLY A 232 -5.29 -8.03 9.70
CA GLY A 232 -4.87 -8.18 11.10
C GLY A 232 -5.63 -9.28 11.84
N ASP A 233 -6.76 -9.71 11.30
CA ASP A 233 -7.60 -10.73 11.90
C ASP A 233 -7.06 -12.15 11.73
N TYR A 234 -7.29 -12.96 12.73
CA TYR A 234 -6.84 -14.35 12.79
C TYR A 234 -7.81 -15.22 13.57
N PHE A 235 -8.05 -16.44 13.10
CA PHE A 235 -8.68 -17.47 13.88
C PHE A 235 -8.05 -18.84 13.66
N GLN A 236 -8.16 -19.74 14.66
CA GLN A 236 -7.59 -21.07 14.57
C GLN A 236 -8.33 -22.04 15.48
N PHE A 237 -8.33 -23.31 15.07
CA PHE A 237 -8.75 -24.46 15.87
C PHE A 237 -7.54 -25.38 16.09
N ILE A 238 -7.19 -25.66 17.34
CA ILE A 238 -6.05 -26.51 17.68
C ILE A 238 -6.54 -27.73 18.42
N GLU A 239 -6.53 -28.88 17.76
CA GLU A 239 -6.86 -30.15 18.36
C GLU A 239 -5.66 -30.66 19.21
N HIS A 240 -5.93 -30.98 20.47
CA HIS A 240 -4.94 -31.58 21.34
C HIS A 240 -4.95 -33.10 21.21
N ALA A 241 -3.76 -33.72 21.32
CA ALA A 241 -3.66 -35.17 21.38
C ALA A 241 -4.53 -35.72 22.51
N GLU A 242 -5.29 -36.76 22.21
CA GLU A 242 -6.14 -37.42 23.20
C GLU A 242 -5.31 -37.95 24.39
N ARG A 243 -5.72 -37.51 25.58
CA ARG A 243 -5.12 -37.99 26.84
C ARG A 243 -6.19 -38.55 27.76
N ALA A 244 -6.03 -39.77 28.22
CA ALA A 244 -6.98 -40.45 29.09
C ALA A 244 -8.42 -40.48 28.54
N GLY A 245 -8.57 -40.72 27.23
CA GLY A 245 -9.88 -40.74 26.56
C GLY A 245 -10.52 -39.36 26.36
N ARG A 246 -9.83 -38.26 26.67
CA ARG A 246 -10.36 -36.89 26.53
C ARG A 246 -9.72 -36.17 25.34
N LYS A 247 -10.55 -35.76 24.39
CA LYS A 247 -10.16 -34.88 23.28
C LYS A 247 -10.47 -33.44 23.64
N LYS A 248 -9.49 -32.56 23.55
CA LYS A 248 -9.65 -31.12 23.77
C LYS A 248 -9.38 -30.36 22.48
N ILE A 249 -10.02 -29.21 22.33
CA ILE A 249 -9.81 -28.31 21.21
C ILE A 249 -9.71 -26.88 21.71
N ASP A 250 -8.71 -26.15 21.23
CA ASP A 250 -8.63 -24.71 21.43
C ASP A 250 -9.28 -23.99 20.25
N ILE A 251 -10.08 -22.99 20.56
CA ILE A 251 -10.71 -22.06 19.62
C ILE A 251 -10.10 -20.71 19.91
N VAL A 252 -9.48 -20.11 18.92
CA VAL A 252 -8.79 -18.83 19.06
C VAL A 252 -9.25 -17.86 17.98
N VAL A 253 -9.61 -16.65 18.42
CA VAL A 253 -9.81 -15.50 17.53
C VAL A 253 -8.93 -14.39 18.05
N ALA A 254 -8.24 -13.71 17.17
CA ALA A 254 -7.37 -12.60 17.52
C ALA A 254 -7.44 -11.50 16.44
N ASP A 255 -7.21 -10.28 16.87
CA ASP A 255 -7.11 -9.11 16.00
C ASP A 255 -5.89 -8.28 16.40
N VAL A 256 -5.11 -7.91 15.40
CA VAL A 256 -3.86 -7.14 15.55
C VAL A 256 -4.13 -5.67 15.24
N ALA A 257 -3.82 -4.80 16.21
CA ALA A 257 -3.92 -3.36 16.02
C ALA A 257 -3.12 -2.88 14.80
N GLY A 258 -3.83 -2.34 13.79
CA GLY A 258 -3.26 -1.88 12.51
C GLY A 258 -3.77 -2.71 11.33
N LYS A 259 -3.36 -2.34 10.11
CA LYS A 259 -3.86 -2.96 8.87
C LYS A 259 -2.73 -3.26 7.90
N GLY A 260 -3.00 -4.14 6.95
CA GLY A 260 -2.09 -4.48 5.85
C GLY A 260 -0.87 -5.30 6.28
N ILE A 261 0.23 -5.19 5.54
CA ILE A 261 1.44 -6.02 5.71
C ILE A 261 2.00 -6.02 7.15
N PRO A 262 2.14 -4.88 7.85
CA PRO A 262 2.66 -4.91 9.22
C PRO A 262 1.82 -5.76 10.17
N ALA A 263 0.48 -5.66 10.09
CA ALA A 263 -0.42 -6.44 10.91
C ALA A 263 -0.34 -7.94 10.57
N SER A 264 -0.29 -8.30 9.29
CA SER A 264 -0.19 -9.71 8.85
C SER A 264 1.10 -10.40 9.31
N LEU A 265 2.21 -9.68 9.42
CA LEU A 265 3.46 -10.20 9.98
C LEU A 265 3.33 -10.50 11.48
N ILE A 266 2.60 -9.64 12.21
CA ILE A 266 2.30 -9.87 13.63
C ILE A 266 1.38 -11.09 13.80
N VAL A 267 0.36 -11.25 12.94
CA VAL A 267 -0.48 -12.45 12.88
C VAL A 267 0.37 -13.69 12.71
N SER A 268 1.34 -13.69 11.80
CA SER A 268 2.24 -14.84 11.57
C SER A 268 3.07 -15.18 12.81
N ASN A 269 3.58 -14.16 13.51
CA ASN A 269 4.30 -14.35 14.78
C ASN A 269 3.40 -14.90 15.88
N PHE A 270 2.16 -14.38 15.98
CA PHE A 270 1.17 -14.86 16.94
C PHE A 270 0.77 -16.31 16.65
N HIS A 271 0.50 -16.64 15.39
CA HIS A 271 0.21 -18.02 14.96
C HIS A 271 1.30 -18.98 15.36
N ALA A 272 2.57 -18.68 15.04
CA ALA A 272 3.71 -19.54 15.37
C ALA A 272 3.85 -19.73 16.89
N ALA A 273 3.74 -18.66 17.67
CA ALA A 273 3.78 -18.73 19.12
C ALA A 273 2.64 -19.57 19.69
N LEU A 274 1.42 -19.36 19.20
CA LEU A 274 0.23 -20.10 19.62
C LEU A 274 0.37 -21.59 19.33
N GLN A 275 0.77 -21.98 18.11
CA GLN A 275 0.98 -23.39 17.73
C GLN A 275 2.00 -24.10 18.60
N LEU A 276 3.07 -23.40 18.97
CA LEU A 276 4.12 -23.97 19.83
C LEU A 276 3.71 -24.04 21.30
N LEU A 277 3.02 -23.01 21.80
CA LEU A 277 2.73 -22.88 23.23
C LEU A 277 1.44 -23.60 23.67
N SER A 278 0.39 -23.62 22.83
CA SER A 278 -0.90 -24.20 23.20
C SER A 278 -0.80 -25.66 23.70
N PRO A 279 -0.03 -26.57 23.04
CA PRO A 279 0.12 -27.95 23.53
C PRO A 279 0.92 -28.09 24.83
N LEU A 280 1.75 -27.09 25.19
CA LEU A 280 2.65 -27.15 26.33
C LEU A 280 1.96 -26.76 27.63
N TYR A 281 0.96 -25.88 27.58
CA TYR A 281 0.30 -25.34 28.78
C TYR A 281 -1.05 -25.95 29.04
N ALA A 282 -1.22 -26.53 30.23
CA ALA A 282 -2.44 -27.19 30.63
C ALA A 282 -3.59 -26.21 30.91
N THR A 283 -3.27 -25.00 31.36
CA THR A 283 -4.25 -23.95 31.66
C THR A 283 -4.17 -22.81 30.69
N LEU A 284 -5.31 -22.21 30.34
CA LEU A 284 -5.38 -21.05 29.45
C LEU A 284 -4.75 -19.79 30.09
N GLY A 285 -4.77 -19.67 31.41
CA GLY A 285 -4.12 -18.55 32.11
C GLY A 285 -2.61 -18.52 31.90
N GLU A 286 -1.96 -19.70 32.01
CA GLU A 286 -0.51 -19.84 31.72
C GLU A 286 -0.22 -19.62 30.25
N LEU A 287 -1.03 -20.17 29.35
CA LEU A 287 -0.89 -19.96 27.91
C LEU A 287 -0.96 -18.46 27.56
N ALA A 288 -2.00 -17.76 28.02
CA ALA A 288 -2.18 -16.33 27.77
C ALA A 288 -1.04 -15.50 28.36
N PHE A 289 -0.56 -15.84 29.56
CA PHE A 289 0.62 -15.19 30.15
C PHE A 289 1.88 -15.32 29.29
N GLN A 290 2.15 -16.52 28.78
CA GLN A 290 3.32 -16.76 27.94
C GLN A 290 3.20 -16.11 26.56
N LEU A 291 2.01 -16.16 25.95
CA LEU A 291 1.72 -15.44 24.71
C LEU A 291 1.92 -13.93 24.88
N ASN A 292 1.41 -13.36 25.97
CA ASN A 292 1.61 -11.95 26.26
C ASN A 292 3.08 -11.57 26.36
N ASN A 293 3.86 -12.35 27.12
CA ASN A 293 5.29 -12.09 27.30
C ASN A 293 6.09 -12.26 26.00
N PHE A 294 5.71 -13.24 25.17
CA PHE A 294 6.28 -13.40 23.83
C PHE A 294 5.95 -12.20 22.93
N MET A 295 4.68 -11.85 22.83
CA MET A 295 4.23 -10.72 21.98
C MET A 295 4.88 -9.41 22.44
N ARG A 296 4.94 -9.15 23.75
CA ARG A 296 5.55 -7.93 24.28
C ARG A 296 7.02 -7.74 23.89
N LYS A 297 7.76 -8.82 23.70
CA LYS A 297 9.17 -8.78 23.26
C LYS A 297 9.33 -8.59 21.75
N ASN A 298 8.32 -8.98 20.97
CA ASN A 298 8.41 -9.08 19.51
C ASN A 298 7.55 -8.02 18.77
N LEU A 299 6.67 -7.31 19.49
CA LEU A 299 5.86 -6.25 18.91
C LEU A 299 6.62 -4.92 18.81
N ILE A 300 6.32 -4.16 17.76
CA ILE A 300 6.77 -2.77 17.60
C ILE A 300 6.00 -1.90 18.59
N SER A 301 6.65 -0.86 19.11
CA SER A 301 6.03 0.10 20.04
C SER A 301 4.72 0.67 19.47
N GLY A 302 3.66 0.60 20.26
CA GLY A 302 2.32 1.10 19.89
C GLY A 302 1.42 0.06 19.21
N THR A 303 1.90 -1.18 18.98
CA THR A 303 1.06 -2.28 18.50
C THR A 303 0.68 -3.24 19.63
N PHE A 304 -0.47 -3.89 19.49
CA PHE A 304 -0.98 -4.89 20.44
C PHE A 304 -1.84 -5.91 19.68
N VAL A 305 -2.14 -7.03 20.35
CA VAL A 305 -3.02 -8.07 19.81
C VAL A 305 -4.15 -8.31 20.79
N THR A 306 -5.39 -8.15 20.35
CA THR A 306 -6.54 -8.62 21.10
C THR A 306 -6.76 -10.09 20.80
N ALA A 307 -7.20 -10.88 21.76
CA ALA A 307 -7.52 -12.29 21.53
C ALA A 307 -8.62 -12.81 22.46
N PHE A 308 -9.37 -13.75 21.96
CA PHE A 308 -10.20 -14.65 22.74
C PHE A 308 -9.70 -16.08 22.54
N ILE A 309 -9.44 -16.79 23.64
CA ILE A 309 -8.95 -18.17 23.60
C ILE A 309 -9.87 -19.04 24.47
N ALA A 310 -10.43 -20.07 23.86
CA ALA A 310 -11.26 -21.05 24.57
C ALA A 310 -10.69 -22.45 24.39
N ARG A 311 -10.83 -23.29 25.41
CA ARG A 311 -10.45 -24.72 25.41
C ARG A 311 -11.68 -25.54 25.80
N LEU A 312 -12.19 -26.29 24.85
CA LEU A 312 -13.34 -27.17 25.02
C LEU A 312 -12.87 -28.60 25.30
N ASP A 313 -13.35 -29.20 26.37
CA ASP A 313 -13.35 -30.64 26.59
C ASP A 313 -14.58 -31.23 25.92
N THR A 314 -14.40 -31.96 24.83
CA THR A 314 -15.47 -32.39 23.94
C THR A 314 -16.35 -33.50 24.54
N GLN A 315 -15.86 -34.22 25.57
CA GLN A 315 -16.65 -35.25 26.23
C GLN A 315 -17.62 -34.68 27.30
N SER A 316 -17.08 -33.74 28.11
CA SER A 316 -17.90 -33.16 29.19
C SER A 316 -18.74 -31.97 28.71
N GLY A 317 -18.37 -31.34 27.59
CA GLY A 317 -18.95 -30.07 27.13
C GLY A 317 -18.50 -28.87 27.96
N ARG A 318 -17.50 -29.06 28.85
CA ARG A 318 -16.96 -27.99 29.67
C ARG A 318 -15.95 -27.18 28.88
N MET A 319 -16.19 -25.89 28.78
CA MET A 319 -15.31 -24.93 28.09
C MET A 319 -14.68 -23.99 29.13
N HIS A 320 -13.34 -23.87 29.09
CA HIS A 320 -12.63 -22.81 29.76
C HIS A 320 -12.28 -21.74 28.75
N TYR A 321 -12.29 -20.47 29.14
CA TYR A 321 -11.94 -19.40 28.22
C TYR A 321 -11.24 -18.22 28.93
N VAL A 322 -10.56 -17.42 28.13
CA VAL A 322 -9.88 -16.20 28.53
C VAL A 322 -10.07 -15.13 27.44
N GLY A 323 -10.54 -13.97 27.83
CA GLY A 323 -10.62 -12.80 26.94
C GLY A 323 -9.44 -11.87 27.20
N CYS A 324 -8.67 -11.58 26.17
CA CYS A 324 -7.45 -10.77 26.22
C CYS A 324 -7.68 -9.46 25.46
N GLY A 325 -8.62 -8.65 25.91
CA GLY A 325 -8.96 -7.36 25.31
C GLY A 325 -9.70 -7.44 23.97
N HIS A 326 -10.16 -8.61 23.58
CA HIS A 326 -10.96 -8.82 22.37
C HIS A 326 -12.44 -8.56 22.64
N ASN A 327 -13.25 -8.36 21.60
CA ASN A 327 -14.68 -8.19 21.73
C ASN A 327 -15.32 -9.38 22.48
N PRO A 328 -16.22 -9.12 23.46
CA PRO A 328 -16.83 -10.19 24.21
C PRO A 328 -17.68 -11.10 23.31
N PRO A 329 -17.45 -12.43 23.29
CA PRO A 329 -18.32 -13.33 22.55
C PRO A 329 -19.69 -13.44 23.18
N PHE A 330 -20.66 -13.89 22.39
CA PHE A 330 -22.01 -14.18 22.86
C PHE A 330 -22.28 -15.67 22.89
N LEU A 331 -22.89 -16.13 24.01
CA LEU A 331 -23.50 -17.44 24.15
C LEU A 331 -25.00 -17.30 23.86
N PHE A 332 -25.46 -18.05 22.89
CA PHE A 332 -26.88 -18.19 22.53
C PHE A 332 -27.39 -19.55 23.04
N SER A 333 -28.35 -19.54 23.92
CA SER A 333 -28.93 -20.75 24.52
C SER A 333 -30.40 -20.85 24.19
N LYS A 334 -30.86 -22.05 23.86
CA LYS A 334 -32.26 -22.30 23.61
C LYS A 334 -33.05 -22.25 24.93
N SER A 335 -34.11 -21.46 24.95
CA SER A 335 -35.04 -21.33 26.08
C SER A 335 -36.47 -21.59 25.66
N THR A 336 -37.34 -21.85 26.61
CA THR A 336 -38.78 -22.00 26.38
C THR A 336 -39.45 -20.76 25.77
N ASN A 337 -38.84 -19.60 25.97
CA ASN A 337 -39.34 -18.30 25.48
C ASN A 337 -38.55 -17.77 24.25
N GLY A 338 -37.74 -18.60 23.58
CA GLY A 338 -36.92 -18.22 22.45
C GLY A 338 -35.44 -18.46 22.69
N VAL A 339 -34.59 -17.60 22.18
CA VAL A 339 -33.11 -17.66 22.34
C VAL A 339 -32.67 -16.69 23.43
N GLU A 340 -32.05 -17.20 24.48
CA GLU A 340 -31.39 -16.40 25.52
C GLU A 340 -30.00 -16.05 25.09
N ILE A 341 -29.61 -14.78 25.24
CA ILE A 341 -28.29 -14.26 24.84
C ILE A 341 -27.51 -13.85 26.07
N LYS A 342 -26.32 -14.36 26.22
CA LYS A 342 -25.42 -13.99 27.32
C LYS A 342 -24.07 -13.58 26.78
N GLU A 343 -23.62 -12.37 27.11
CA GLU A 343 -22.27 -11.92 26.85
C GLU A 343 -21.27 -12.63 27.79
N LEU A 344 -20.13 -13.08 27.24
CA LEU A 344 -19.08 -13.74 28.01
C LEU A 344 -18.17 -12.70 28.68
N GLU A 345 -17.72 -13.02 29.91
CA GLU A 345 -16.92 -12.12 30.71
C GLU A 345 -15.52 -11.92 30.13
N GLN A 346 -14.99 -10.69 30.20
CA GLN A 346 -13.64 -10.36 29.85
C GLN A 346 -12.66 -10.61 31.02
N SER A 347 -11.44 -11.02 30.69
CA SER A 347 -10.47 -11.49 31.69
C SER A 347 -9.24 -10.60 31.83
N GLY A 348 -8.90 -9.83 30.80
CA GLY A 348 -7.64 -9.08 30.80
C GLY A 348 -7.48 -8.12 29.64
N THR A 349 -6.30 -7.54 29.58
CA THR A 349 -5.91 -6.58 28.53
C THR A 349 -5.32 -7.30 27.32
N ALA A 350 -5.29 -6.63 26.17
CA ALA A 350 -4.64 -7.12 24.96
C ALA A 350 -3.16 -7.48 25.20
N PHE A 351 -2.67 -8.42 24.42
CA PHE A 351 -1.27 -8.85 24.44
C PHE A 351 -0.35 -7.73 23.94
N GLY A 352 0.81 -7.63 24.55
CA GLY A 352 1.84 -6.65 24.19
C GLY A 352 1.78 -5.33 24.96
N LEU A 353 0.69 -5.03 25.66
CA LEU A 353 0.53 -3.75 26.39
C LEU A 353 1.28 -3.73 27.72
N ARG A 354 1.26 -4.81 28.51
CA ARG A 354 1.85 -4.89 29.84
C ARG A 354 2.59 -6.20 30.05
N PHE A 355 3.69 -6.16 30.81
CA PHE A 355 4.40 -7.36 31.26
C PHE A 355 3.69 -8.02 32.45
N ASP A 356 3.97 -9.32 32.64
CA ASP A 356 3.62 -10.13 33.81
C ASP A 356 2.13 -9.99 34.21
N ARG A 357 1.26 -9.85 33.22
CA ARG A 357 -0.17 -9.76 33.45
C ARG A 357 -0.76 -11.16 33.60
N GLU A 358 -1.42 -11.40 34.73
CA GLU A 358 -2.24 -12.58 34.91
C GLU A 358 -3.58 -12.44 34.19
N TYR A 359 -4.03 -13.55 33.59
CA TYR A 359 -5.30 -13.67 32.89
C TYR A 359 -6.23 -14.60 33.64
N ARG A 360 -7.38 -14.10 34.05
CA ARG A 360 -8.40 -14.89 34.75
C ARG A 360 -9.06 -15.83 33.77
N VAL A 361 -9.12 -17.12 34.12
CA VAL A 361 -9.82 -18.16 33.34
C VAL A 361 -11.25 -18.27 33.85
N HIS A 362 -12.20 -18.18 32.93
CA HIS A 362 -13.61 -18.45 33.17
C HIS A 362 -13.96 -19.84 32.66
N ALA A 363 -15.09 -20.38 33.13
CA ALA A 363 -15.61 -21.67 32.68
C ALA A 363 -17.12 -21.61 32.49
N LEU A 364 -17.59 -22.38 31.52
CA LEU A 364 -19.01 -22.63 31.30
C LEU A 364 -19.20 -24.07 30.81
N ASP A 365 -20.40 -24.61 31.04
CA ASP A 365 -20.79 -25.94 30.57
C ASP A 365 -21.80 -25.75 29.43
N LEU A 366 -21.43 -26.16 28.21
CA LEU A 366 -22.27 -26.08 27.03
C LEU A 366 -23.36 -27.14 27.09
N LYS A 367 -24.60 -26.74 26.84
CA LYS A 367 -25.77 -27.62 26.69
C LYS A 367 -26.03 -27.87 25.20
N GLU A 368 -26.76 -28.92 24.92
CA GLU A 368 -27.27 -29.21 23.58
C GLU A 368 -28.07 -28.02 23.03
N GLY A 369 -27.76 -27.58 21.81
CA GLY A 369 -28.37 -26.43 21.18
C GLY A 369 -27.68 -25.09 21.49
N ASP A 370 -26.71 -25.04 22.42
CA ASP A 370 -25.95 -23.83 22.70
C ASP A 370 -25.00 -23.50 21.54
N ALA A 371 -24.94 -22.22 21.18
CA ALA A 371 -23.99 -21.69 20.20
C ALA A 371 -23.19 -20.55 20.81
N ILE A 372 -21.89 -20.55 20.58
CA ILE A 372 -21.01 -19.43 20.91
C ILE A 372 -20.54 -18.77 19.63
N VAL A 373 -20.72 -17.45 19.54
CA VAL A 373 -20.24 -16.64 18.41
C VAL A 373 -19.17 -15.66 18.90
N ILE A 374 -18.00 -15.76 18.29
CA ILE A 374 -16.84 -14.90 18.53
C ILE A 374 -16.65 -14.06 17.27
N TYR A 375 -16.41 -12.77 17.41
CA TYR A 375 -16.37 -11.85 16.27
C TYR A 375 -15.34 -10.73 16.48
N SER A 376 -14.76 -10.22 15.39
CA SER A 376 -13.98 -8.99 15.41
C SER A 376 -14.88 -7.74 15.26
N ASP A 377 -14.33 -6.58 15.57
CA ASP A 377 -15.05 -5.30 15.49
C ASP A 377 -15.54 -4.97 14.07
N GLY A 378 -14.85 -5.45 13.02
CA GLY A 378 -15.30 -5.27 11.64
C GLY A 378 -16.71 -5.80 11.33
N VAL A 379 -17.28 -6.67 12.19
CA VAL A 379 -18.69 -7.07 12.08
C VAL A 379 -19.61 -5.96 12.56
N THR A 380 -19.38 -5.48 13.78
CA THR A 380 -20.26 -4.49 14.45
C THR A 380 -20.02 -3.07 13.98
N GLU A 381 -18.81 -2.77 13.51
CA GLU A 381 -18.41 -1.48 12.95
C GLU A 381 -18.59 -1.40 11.41
N ALA A 382 -19.14 -2.44 10.78
CA ALA A 382 -19.51 -2.40 9.37
C ALA A 382 -20.45 -1.21 9.10
N MET A 383 -20.08 -0.32 8.18
CA MET A 383 -20.85 0.87 7.83
C MET A 383 -21.67 0.69 6.54
N ASN A 384 -22.84 1.31 6.52
CA ASN A 384 -23.65 1.44 5.30
C ASN A 384 -23.35 2.78 4.58
N LEU A 385 -24.00 2.99 3.43
CA LEU A 385 -23.90 4.22 2.64
C LEU A 385 -24.36 5.51 3.37
N HIS A 386 -25.05 5.38 4.51
CA HIS A 386 -25.50 6.49 5.35
C HIS A 386 -24.60 6.73 6.56
N ASN A 387 -23.45 6.01 6.66
CA ASN A 387 -22.52 6.02 7.79
C ASN A 387 -23.14 5.50 9.10
N GLU A 388 -24.14 4.64 9.01
CA GLU A 388 -24.70 3.94 10.18
C GLU A 388 -23.90 2.66 10.40
N LEU A 389 -23.63 2.30 11.67
CA LEU A 389 -22.95 1.07 12.05
C LEU A 389 -23.93 -0.10 12.10
N TYR A 390 -23.44 -1.33 11.87
CA TYR A 390 -24.23 -2.55 11.97
C TYR A 390 -24.66 -2.85 13.41
N GLU A 391 -23.77 -2.64 14.35
CA GLU A 391 -23.92 -2.75 15.80
C GLU A 391 -24.22 -4.17 16.31
N THR A 392 -23.98 -4.38 17.59
CA THR A 392 -24.13 -5.67 18.30
C THR A 392 -25.60 -6.14 18.35
N GLU A 393 -26.54 -5.22 18.49
CA GLU A 393 -27.96 -5.48 18.56
C GLU A 393 -28.47 -6.17 17.29
N ARG A 394 -28.06 -5.66 16.12
CA ARG A 394 -28.45 -6.24 14.83
C ARG A 394 -27.81 -7.61 14.62
N MET A 395 -26.53 -7.77 14.97
CA MET A 395 -25.83 -9.06 14.95
C MET A 395 -26.58 -10.10 15.78
N ASN A 396 -26.90 -9.77 17.04
CA ASN A 396 -27.59 -10.67 17.97
C ASN A 396 -29.01 -11.01 17.50
N ALA A 397 -29.74 -10.04 16.96
CA ALA A 397 -31.07 -10.26 16.39
C ALA A 397 -31.02 -11.21 15.19
N ARG A 398 -30.03 -11.06 14.30
CA ARG A 398 -29.84 -11.94 13.14
C ARG A 398 -29.57 -13.37 13.56
N ILE A 399 -28.58 -13.57 14.45
CA ILE A 399 -28.21 -14.91 14.94
C ILE A 399 -29.40 -15.59 15.66
N SER A 400 -30.10 -14.84 16.51
CA SER A 400 -31.32 -15.38 17.21
C SER A 400 -32.41 -15.80 16.26
N LYS A 401 -32.61 -15.04 15.17
CA LYS A 401 -33.57 -15.37 14.13
C LYS A 401 -33.20 -16.69 13.43
N THR A 402 -31.91 -16.84 13.06
CA THR A 402 -31.41 -18.08 12.44
C THR A 402 -31.60 -19.28 13.35
N LEU A 403 -31.24 -19.17 14.65
CA LEU A 403 -31.39 -20.25 15.63
C LEU A 403 -32.86 -20.60 15.94
N SER A 404 -33.80 -19.68 15.73
CA SER A 404 -35.21 -19.88 15.96
C SER A 404 -35.94 -20.55 14.78
N ALA A 405 -35.40 -20.52 13.57
CA ALA A 405 -36.10 -20.93 12.36
C ALA A 405 -36.28 -22.45 12.24
N GLU A 406 -35.24 -23.27 12.53
CA GLU A 406 -35.31 -24.74 12.64
C GLU A 406 -34.12 -25.25 13.47
N PRO A 407 -34.27 -25.40 14.79
CA PRO A 407 -33.13 -25.61 15.70
C PRO A 407 -32.33 -26.89 15.49
N SER A 408 -32.89 -27.91 14.85
CA SER A 408 -32.22 -29.20 14.64
C SER A 408 -31.40 -29.29 13.33
N SER A 409 -31.58 -28.34 12.41
CA SER A 409 -30.88 -28.34 11.11
C SER A 409 -29.85 -27.21 10.95
N VAL A 410 -29.79 -26.26 11.89
CA VAL A 410 -28.91 -25.11 11.84
C VAL A 410 -27.55 -25.47 12.45
N ASP A 411 -26.52 -25.55 11.63
CA ASP A 411 -25.11 -25.73 12.04
C ASP A 411 -24.38 -24.40 12.19
N ALA A 412 -23.12 -24.44 12.64
CA ALA A 412 -22.29 -23.27 12.79
C ALA A 412 -22.05 -22.54 11.47
N GLN A 413 -21.96 -23.27 10.35
CA GLN A 413 -21.78 -22.70 9.02
C GLN A 413 -22.98 -21.86 8.59
N THR A 414 -24.20 -22.39 8.79
CA THR A 414 -25.45 -21.68 8.48
C THR A 414 -25.53 -20.35 9.25
N ILE A 415 -25.21 -20.38 10.56
CA ILE A 415 -25.23 -19.18 11.41
C ILE A 415 -24.32 -18.09 10.87
N ILE A 416 -23.07 -18.44 10.55
CA ILE A 416 -22.09 -17.47 10.06
C ILE A 416 -22.41 -16.99 8.66
N THR A 417 -22.81 -17.90 7.75
CA THR A 417 -23.14 -17.52 6.37
C THR A 417 -24.28 -16.51 6.34
N GLU A 418 -25.36 -16.77 7.08
CA GLU A 418 -26.49 -15.86 7.15
C GLU A 418 -26.15 -14.53 7.82
N LEU A 419 -25.25 -14.52 8.81
CA LEU A 419 -24.75 -13.28 9.41
C LEU A 419 -23.91 -12.46 8.40
N CYS A 420 -22.98 -13.10 7.72
CA CYS A 420 -22.13 -12.42 6.72
C CYS A 420 -22.96 -11.85 5.57
N ASP A 421 -23.98 -12.59 5.10
CA ASP A 421 -24.89 -12.11 4.06
C ASP A 421 -25.72 -10.91 4.53
N ASP A 422 -26.16 -10.89 5.80
CA ASP A 422 -26.87 -9.75 6.37
C ASP A 422 -25.98 -8.51 6.51
N VAL A 423 -24.74 -8.67 6.98
CA VAL A 423 -23.75 -7.58 7.04
C VAL A 423 -23.46 -7.02 5.64
N LYS A 424 -23.26 -7.90 4.66
CA LYS A 424 -23.03 -7.50 3.26
C LYS A 424 -24.22 -6.74 2.66
N SER A 425 -25.43 -7.22 2.95
CA SER A 425 -26.67 -6.56 2.53
C SER A 425 -26.84 -5.19 3.18
N PHE A 426 -26.46 -5.06 4.46
CA PHE A 426 -26.50 -3.81 5.21
C PHE A 426 -25.50 -2.78 4.66
N ARG A 427 -24.27 -3.20 4.33
CA ARG A 427 -23.27 -2.32 3.71
C ARG A 427 -23.75 -1.71 2.38
N GLY A 428 -24.52 -2.45 1.59
CA GLY A 428 -25.14 -1.93 0.37
C GLY A 428 -24.16 -1.36 -0.65
N GLY A 429 -22.89 -1.83 -0.65
CA GLY A 429 -21.83 -1.36 -1.53
C GLY A 429 -20.92 -0.28 -0.95
N ALA A 430 -21.05 0.05 0.35
CA ALA A 430 -20.04 0.86 1.05
C ALA A 430 -18.71 0.12 1.17
N ASP A 431 -17.61 0.88 1.23
CA ASP A 431 -16.26 0.33 1.36
C ASP A 431 -16.11 -0.47 2.67
N VAL A 432 -15.27 -1.52 2.62
CA VAL A 432 -14.94 -2.32 3.79
C VAL A 432 -13.97 -1.53 4.66
N SER A 433 -14.41 -1.19 5.88
CA SER A 433 -13.62 -0.34 6.79
C SER A 433 -12.60 -1.14 7.59
N ASP A 434 -12.93 -2.37 7.99
CA ASP A 434 -12.07 -3.25 8.77
C ASP A 434 -12.21 -4.72 8.40
N ASP A 435 -11.27 -5.56 8.86
CA ASP A 435 -11.29 -7.00 8.68
C ASP A 435 -12.51 -7.59 9.39
N LEU A 436 -13.25 -8.46 8.70
CA LEU A 436 -14.42 -9.11 9.25
C LEU A 436 -14.10 -10.55 9.58
N THR A 437 -14.10 -10.91 10.85
CA THR A 437 -13.90 -12.30 11.30
C THR A 437 -15.01 -12.74 12.25
N VAL A 438 -15.58 -13.91 11.97
CA VAL A 438 -16.58 -14.54 12.81
C VAL A 438 -16.28 -16.03 12.95
N VAL A 439 -16.35 -16.53 14.17
CA VAL A 439 -16.19 -17.94 14.49
C VAL A 439 -17.38 -18.41 15.33
N CYS A 440 -17.95 -19.55 14.96
CA CYS A 440 -19.05 -20.18 15.70
C CYS A 440 -18.66 -21.59 16.12
N LEU A 441 -18.96 -21.90 17.39
CA LEU A 441 -19.02 -23.23 17.94
C LEU A 441 -20.46 -23.50 18.35
N LYS A 442 -21.09 -24.57 17.84
CA LYS A 442 -22.41 -25.01 18.27
C LYS A 442 -22.32 -26.45 18.80
N LYS A 443 -22.96 -26.71 19.95
CA LYS A 443 -23.17 -28.06 20.48
C LYS A 443 -24.47 -28.62 19.93
N GLU A 444 -24.38 -29.75 19.24
CA GLU A 444 -25.54 -30.44 18.62
C GLU A 444 -26.25 -31.37 19.57
#